data_ee619b84e43e6bb8c326680453fb50b3
#
_entry.id   ee619b84e43e6bb8c326680453fb50b3
#
_cell.length_a   1.000
_cell.length_b   1.000
_cell.length_c   1.000
_cell.angle_alpha   90.00
_cell.angle_beta   90.00
_cell.angle_gamma   90.00
#
_symmetry.space_group_name_H-M   'P 1'
#
loop_
_entity.id
_entity.type
_entity.pdbx_description
1 polymer ?
#
loop_
_entity_poly.entity_id
_entity_poly.type
_entity_poly.pdbx_seq_one_letter_code
_entity_poly.pdbx_strand_id
1 'polypeptide(L)'
;VFMVLVCTPFLLLVRTEFISGIKYQIAAALGFVTNYFEIVLGNSYENQFAPHVYLHTWSLAVEMHFYVLWGLCAWLLACMSKTIRSYKVKIAGASLVLFVVTYLAMANGAQNSTNLSIQYFSTQTHVFPFFIGALLSCVAGIAQTGELFDQLEQKLSTQLTLVGLVASCGVLVFLSVFMHFEDLFTYTFGFLFASLAAAAMIFFARMLHQKTEGI
;
A
#
# COMPACT_ATOMS: atom_id res chain seq x y z
N VAL A 1 9.37 -7.68 -13.05
CA VAL A 1 9.70 -8.05 -14.43
C VAL A 1 10.86 -9.06 -14.44
N PHE A 2 12.04 -8.73 -13.88
CA PHE A 2 13.22 -9.62 -13.89
C PHE A 2 12.92 -11.01 -13.33
N MET A 3 12.28 -11.11 -12.16
CA MET A 3 11.91 -12.38 -11.55
C MET A 3 10.98 -13.20 -12.47
N VAL A 4 9.98 -12.58 -13.09
CA VAL A 4 9.07 -13.27 -14.02
C VAL A 4 9.84 -13.83 -15.21
N LEU A 5 10.76 -13.04 -15.80
CA LEU A 5 11.58 -13.47 -16.94
C LEU A 5 12.53 -14.61 -16.57
N VAL A 6 13.12 -14.58 -15.38
CA VAL A 6 14.05 -15.64 -14.92
C VAL A 6 13.30 -16.93 -14.56
N CYS A 7 12.16 -16.83 -13.87
CA CYS A 7 11.42 -18.01 -13.44
C CYS A 7 10.63 -18.68 -14.57
N THR A 8 10.19 -17.94 -15.58
CA THR A 8 9.38 -18.49 -16.69
C THR A 8 10.02 -19.69 -17.41
N PRO A 9 11.31 -19.67 -17.80
CA PRO A 9 11.93 -20.84 -18.45
C PRO A 9 11.89 -22.11 -17.59
N PHE A 10 12.08 -21.98 -16.27
CA PHE A 10 12.01 -23.13 -15.36
C PHE A 10 10.58 -23.66 -15.23
N LEU A 11 9.58 -22.78 -15.25
CA LEU A 11 8.17 -23.17 -15.19
C LEU A 11 7.70 -23.87 -16.45
N LEU A 12 8.28 -23.57 -17.61
CA LEU A 12 8.00 -24.26 -18.87
C LEU A 12 8.49 -25.72 -18.88
N LEU A 13 9.40 -26.08 -17.95
CA LEU A 13 9.86 -27.47 -17.76
C LEU A 13 8.90 -28.27 -16.86
N VAL A 14 8.01 -27.61 -16.13
CA VAL A 14 6.99 -28.25 -15.28
C VAL A 14 5.82 -28.68 -16.17
N ARG A 15 5.26 -29.88 -15.91
CA ARG A 15 4.09 -30.36 -16.64
C ARG A 15 2.91 -29.39 -16.48
N THR A 16 2.28 -29.06 -17.60
CA THR A 16 1.14 -28.13 -17.67
C THR A 16 -0.07 -28.54 -16.83
N GLU A 17 -0.16 -29.81 -16.45
CA GLU A 17 -1.20 -30.36 -15.56
C GLU A 17 -1.15 -29.75 -14.16
N PHE A 18 0.03 -29.29 -13.71
CA PHE A 18 0.23 -28.70 -12.38
C PHE A 18 0.11 -27.18 -12.37
N ILE A 19 0.09 -26.50 -13.52
CA ILE A 19 0.08 -25.03 -13.62
C ILE A 19 -1.00 -24.62 -14.62
N SER A 20 -2.17 -24.26 -14.11
CA SER A 20 -3.27 -23.79 -14.96
C SER A 20 -2.98 -22.40 -15.53
N GLY A 21 -3.15 -22.28 -16.85
CA GLY A 21 -3.14 -20.98 -17.52
C GLY A 21 -1.83 -20.18 -17.44
N ILE A 22 -0.65 -20.81 -17.31
CA ILE A 22 0.64 -20.14 -17.09
C ILE A 22 0.93 -19.00 -18.09
N LYS A 23 0.54 -19.15 -19.36
CA LYS A 23 0.75 -18.11 -20.40
C LYS A 23 0.00 -16.81 -20.05
N TYR A 24 -1.21 -16.94 -19.54
CA TYR A 24 -2.04 -15.80 -19.13
C TYR A 24 -1.52 -15.18 -17.84
N GLN A 25 -1.04 -16.00 -16.89
CA GLN A 25 -0.41 -15.51 -15.67
C GLN A 25 0.86 -14.70 -15.99
N ILE A 26 1.72 -15.19 -16.89
CA ILE A 26 2.93 -14.48 -17.34
C ILE A 26 2.54 -13.15 -18.01
N ALA A 27 1.57 -13.16 -18.93
CA ALA A 27 1.10 -11.96 -19.61
C ALA A 27 0.53 -10.94 -18.61
N ALA A 28 -0.27 -11.39 -17.64
CA ALA A 28 -0.84 -10.54 -16.61
C ALA A 28 0.24 -9.93 -15.69
N ALA A 29 1.25 -10.73 -15.32
CA ALA A 29 2.36 -10.27 -14.47
C ALA A 29 3.24 -9.24 -15.18
N LEU A 30 3.59 -9.48 -16.46
CA LEU A 30 4.37 -8.54 -17.26
C LEU A 30 3.59 -7.26 -17.61
N GLY A 31 2.27 -7.38 -17.78
CA GLY A 31 1.37 -6.25 -18.05
C GLY A 31 0.94 -5.50 -16.80
N PHE A 32 1.37 -5.90 -15.60
CA PHE A 32 0.95 -5.33 -14.32
C PHE A 32 -0.58 -5.32 -14.13
N VAL A 33 -1.26 -6.38 -14.56
CA VAL A 33 -2.72 -6.56 -14.43
C VAL A 33 -3.10 -7.84 -13.70
N THR A 34 -2.16 -8.45 -12.98
CA THR A 34 -2.40 -9.70 -12.22
C THR A 34 -3.53 -9.55 -11.23
N ASN A 35 -3.67 -8.42 -10.59
CA ASN A 35 -4.75 -8.12 -9.65
C ASN A 35 -6.14 -8.24 -10.30
N TYR A 36 -6.33 -7.69 -11.49
CA TYR A 36 -7.60 -7.83 -12.24
C TYR A 36 -7.76 -9.23 -12.85
N PHE A 37 -6.67 -9.87 -13.24
CA PHE A 37 -6.69 -11.25 -13.70
C PHE A 37 -7.24 -12.18 -12.63
N GLU A 38 -6.81 -12.04 -11.37
CA GLU A 38 -7.31 -12.83 -10.24
C GLU A 38 -8.80 -12.55 -9.95
N ILE A 39 -9.24 -11.30 -10.04
CA ILE A 39 -10.67 -10.93 -9.91
C ILE A 39 -11.52 -11.63 -10.97
N VAL A 40 -11.11 -11.62 -12.24
CA VAL A 40 -11.86 -12.22 -13.35
C VAL A 40 -11.94 -13.73 -13.22
N LEU A 41 -10.90 -14.38 -12.70
CA LEU A 41 -10.91 -15.82 -12.46
C LEU A 41 -11.77 -16.22 -11.25
N GLY A 42 -12.22 -15.25 -10.43
CA GLY A 42 -13.01 -15.49 -9.23
C GLY A 42 -12.25 -16.21 -8.13
N ASN A 43 -10.92 -16.16 -8.16
CA ASN A 43 -10.08 -16.82 -7.19
C ASN A 43 -10.09 -16.09 -5.85
N SER A 44 -10.23 -16.85 -4.78
CA SER A 44 -9.92 -16.39 -3.43
C SER A 44 -8.43 -16.61 -3.16
N TYR A 45 -7.81 -15.69 -2.42
CA TYR A 45 -6.39 -15.81 -2.05
C TYR A 45 -6.11 -17.12 -1.28
N GLU A 46 -7.05 -17.58 -0.46
CA GLU A 46 -6.90 -18.75 0.39
C GLU A 46 -7.36 -20.07 -0.27
N ASN A 47 -8.30 -20.04 -1.22
CA ASN A 47 -8.95 -21.20 -1.80
C ASN A 47 -8.50 -21.48 -3.24
N GLN A 48 -7.21 -21.58 -3.48
CA GLN A 48 -6.69 -21.89 -4.81
C GLN A 48 -6.48 -23.40 -4.98
N PHE A 49 -7.32 -24.01 -5.81
CA PHE A 49 -7.18 -25.44 -6.20
C PHE A 49 -6.00 -25.71 -7.12
N ALA A 50 -5.51 -24.67 -7.84
CA ALA A 50 -4.33 -24.78 -8.71
C ALA A 50 -3.34 -23.66 -8.37
N PRO A 51 -2.02 -23.95 -8.28
CA PRO A 51 -1.05 -22.94 -7.91
C PRO A 51 -0.93 -21.86 -8.98
N HIS A 52 -1.25 -20.61 -8.60
CA HIS A 52 -0.98 -19.42 -9.37
C HIS A 52 0.42 -18.91 -9.03
N VAL A 53 1.40 -19.27 -9.85
CA VAL A 53 2.81 -19.02 -9.57
C VAL A 53 3.11 -17.53 -9.44
N TYR A 54 2.42 -16.69 -10.22
CA TYR A 54 2.61 -15.23 -10.22
C TYR A 54 1.57 -14.48 -9.42
N LEU A 55 0.78 -15.17 -8.58
CA LEU A 55 -0.23 -14.53 -7.73
C LEU A 55 0.33 -13.33 -6.98
N HIS A 56 1.47 -13.50 -6.30
CA HIS A 56 2.10 -12.45 -5.48
C HIS A 56 2.44 -11.16 -6.27
N THR A 57 2.41 -11.18 -7.60
CA THR A 57 2.61 -9.97 -8.42
C THR A 57 1.39 -9.05 -8.47
N TRP A 58 0.25 -9.45 -7.87
CA TRP A 58 -0.94 -8.62 -7.82
C TRP A 58 -0.71 -7.31 -7.05
N SER A 59 0.00 -7.35 -5.93
CA SER A 59 0.31 -6.15 -5.15
C SER A 59 1.25 -5.22 -5.91
N LEU A 60 2.20 -5.78 -6.65
CA LEU A 60 3.08 -5.01 -7.54
C LEU A 60 2.31 -4.33 -8.68
N ALA A 61 1.23 -4.96 -9.18
CA ALA A 61 0.33 -4.34 -10.15
C ALA A 61 -0.39 -3.12 -9.55
N VAL A 62 -0.92 -3.25 -8.32
CA VAL A 62 -1.53 -2.12 -7.59
C VAL A 62 -0.54 -0.97 -7.40
N GLU A 63 0.70 -1.27 -6.99
CA GLU A 63 1.77 -0.28 -6.87
C GLU A 63 2.06 0.44 -8.18
N MET A 64 2.20 -0.29 -9.28
CA MET A 64 2.46 0.30 -10.60
C MET A 64 1.31 1.22 -11.04
N HIS A 65 0.06 0.82 -10.84
CA HIS A 65 -1.09 1.67 -11.11
C HIS A 65 -1.02 2.96 -10.28
N PHE A 66 -0.70 2.83 -8.98
CA PHE A 66 -0.53 3.99 -8.12
C PHE A 66 0.59 4.91 -8.63
N TYR A 67 1.79 4.38 -8.90
CA TYR A 67 2.92 5.21 -9.34
C TYR A 67 2.62 5.99 -10.62
N VAL A 68 1.98 5.34 -11.59
CA VAL A 68 1.62 6.00 -12.86
C VAL A 68 0.55 7.07 -12.63
N LEU A 69 -0.56 6.72 -11.99
CA LEU A 69 -1.69 7.64 -11.80
C LEU A 69 -1.35 8.77 -10.83
N TRP A 70 -0.70 8.44 -9.70
CA TRP A 70 -0.31 9.42 -8.71
C TRP A 70 0.83 10.32 -9.19
N GLY A 71 1.80 9.76 -9.93
CA GLY A 71 2.87 10.53 -10.55
C GLY A 71 2.32 11.56 -11.54
N LEU A 72 1.36 11.15 -12.39
CA LEU A 72 0.68 12.06 -13.30
C LEU A 72 -0.14 13.13 -12.54
N CYS A 73 -0.88 12.74 -11.51
CA CYS A 73 -1.62 13.67 -10.66
C CYS A 73 -0.69 14.70 -9.99
N ALA A 74 0.40 14.23 -9.40
CA ALA A 74 1.39 15.08 -8.74
C ALA A 74 2.04 16.07 -9.74
N TRP A 75 2.37 15.59 -10.94
CA TRP A 75 2.90 16.44 -12.01
C TRP A 75 1.90 17.52 -12.44
N LEU A 76 0.63 17.16 -12.66
CA LEU A 76 -0.42 18.12 -13.00
C LEU A 76 -0.61 19.17 -11.90
N LEU A 77 -0.64 18.74 -10.63
CA LEU A 77 -0.74 19.66 -9.49
C LEU A 77 0.48 20.57 -9.38
N ALA A 78 1.67 20.10 -9.73
CA ALA A 78 2.88 20.90 -9.79
C ALA A 78 2.77 21.98 -10.89
N CYS A 79 2.33 21.61 -12.10
CA CYS A 79 2.12 22.56 -13.21
C CYS A 79 1.09 23.64 -12.86
N MET A 80 0.06 23.28 -12.06
CA MET A 80 -0.99 24.21 -11.62
C MET A 80 -0.57 25.07 -10.40
N SER A 81 0.62 24.86 -9.86
CA SER A 81 1.05 25.50 -8.60
C SER A 81 2.10 26.56 -8.86
N LYS A 82 1.83 27.79 -8.37
CA LYS A 82 2.77 28.93 -8.51
C LYS A 82 3.87 28.93 -7.44
N THR A 83 3.66 28.23 -6.32
CA THR A 83 4.58 28.19 -5.17
C THR A 83 4.65 26.79 -4.58
N ILE A 84 5.77 26.45 -3.93
CA ILE A 84 5.95 25.17 -3.21
C ILE A 84 4.86 24.99 -2.16
N ARG A 85 4.48 26.04 -1.44
CA ARG A 85 3.40 26.00 -0.44
C ARG A 85 2.05 25.63 -1.08
N SER A 86 1.72 26.26 -2.21
CA SER A 86 0.49 25.94 -2.97
C SER A 86 0.48 24.47 -3.44
N TYR A 87 1.61 23.97 -3.93
CA TYR A 87 1.76 22.58 -4.31
C TYR A 87 1.55 21.63 -3.14
N LYS A 88 2.22 21.87 -1.98
CA LYS A 88 2.07 21.03 -0.78
C LYS A 88 0.61 20.95 -0.30
N VAL A 89 -0.10 22.07 -0.28
CA VAL A 89 -1.52 22.12 0.10
C VAL A 89 -2.39 21.31 -0.86
N LYS A 90 -2.18 21.45 -2.16
CA LYS A 90 -2.95 20.72 -3.18
C LYS A 90 -2.67 19.20 -3.12
N ILE A 91 -1.41 18.81 -3.00
CA ILE A 91 -1.03 17.39 -2.84
C ILE A 91 -1.64 16.80 -1.57
N ALA A 92 -1.57 17.50 -0.44
CA ALA A 92 -2.17 17.03 0.81
C ALA A 92 -3.69 16.92 0.68
N GLY A 93 -4.35 17.92 0.09
CA GLY A 93 -5.79 17.89 -0.16
C GLY A 93 -6.21 16.74 -1.09
N ALA A 94 -5.50 16.55 -2.22
CA ALA A 94 -5.75 15.45 -3.14
C ALA A 94 -5.53 14.08 -2.47
N SER A 95 -4.43 13.91 -1.71
CA SER A 95 -4.16 12.69 -0.95
C SER A 95 -5.27 12.39 0.04
N LEU A 96 -5.73 13.40 0.79
CA LEU A 96 -6.80 13.22 1.78
C LEU A 96 -8.12 12.80 1.12
N VAL A 97 -8.51 13.47 0.03
CA VAL A 97 -9.75 13.14 -0.69
C VAL A 97 -9.67 11.72 -1.27
N LEU A 98 -8.57 11.38 -1.94
CA LEU A 98 -8.38 10.06 -2.52
C LEU A 98 -8.28 8.96 -1.45
N PHE A 99 -7.62 9.23 -0.33
CA PHE A 99 -7.64 8.34 0.83
C PHE A 99 -9.06 8.04 1.29
N VAL A 100 -9.86 9.07 1.55
CA VAL A 100 -11.25 8.90 2.03
C VAL A 100 -12.10 8.14 1.01
N VAL A 101 -12.03 8.52 -0.26
CA VAL A 101 -12.83 7.88 -1.33
C VAL A 101 -12.46 6.39 -1.48
N THR A 102 -11.17 6.07 -1.55
CA THR A 102 -10.72 4.69 -1.78
C THR A 102 -10.90 3.81 -0.53
N TYR A 103 -10.73 4.38 0.67
CA TYR A 103 -11.04 3.69 1.93
C TYR A 103 -12.55 3.39 2.06
N LEU A 104 -13.41 4.38 1.79
CA LEU A 104 -14.86 4.16 1.83
C LEU A 104 -15.30 3.16 0.76
N ALA A 105 -14.67 3.15 -0.43
CA ALA A 105 -14.93 2.16 -1.45
C ALA A 105 -14.60 0.74 -0.96
N MET A 106 -13.46 0.54 -0.26
CA MET A 106 -13.13 -0.74 0.36
C MET A 106 -14.14 -1.13 1.44
N ALA A 107 -14.40 -0.26 2.41
CA ALA A 107 -15.26 -0.57 3.55
C ALA A 107 -16.71 -0.85 3.13
N ASN A 108 -17.28 -0.01 2.25
CA ASN A 108 -18.64 -0.21 1.72
C ASN A 108 -18.71 -1.45 0.79
N GLY A 109 -17.69 -1.64 -0.04
CA GLY A 109 -17.62 -2.81 -0.92
C GLY A 109 -17.58 -4.11 -0.12
N ALA A 110 -16.81 -4.17 0.96
CA ALA A 110 -16.72 -5.33 1.84
C ALA A 110 -18.05 -5.63 2.55
N GLN A 111 -18.78 -4.60 3.01
CA GLN A 111 -20.07 -4.77 3.68
C GLN A 111 -21.18 -5.27 2.74
N ASN A 112 -21.11 -4.95 1.44
CA ASN A 112 -22.14 -5.27 0.47
C ASN A 112 -21.78 -6.45 -0.46
N SER A 113 -20.63 -7.06 -0.29
CA SER A 113 -20.13 -8.13 -1.15
C SER A 113 -20.09 -9.47 -0.40
N THR A 114 -20.51 -10.52 -1.08
CA THR A 114 -20.32 -11.90 -0.59
C THR A 114 -18.93 -12.45 -0.91
N ASN A 115 -18.20 -11.81 -1.83
CA ASN A 115 -16.84 -12.20 -2.20
C ASN A 115 -15.88 -11.04 -1.95
N LEU A 116 -15.05 -11.18 -0.92
CA LEU A 116 -14.08 -10.17 -0.50
C LEU A 116 -12.84 -10.09 -1.41
N SER A 117 -12.66 -11.05 -2.34
CA SER A 117 -11.53 -11.05 -3.26
C SER A 117 -11.48 -9.82 -4.16
N ILE A 118 -12.66 -9.28 -4.55
CA ILE A 118 -12.72 -8.04 -5.33
C ILE A 118 -12.13 -6.88 -4.55
N GLN A 119 -12.48 -6.73 -3.27
CA GLN A 119 -11.96 -5.69 -2.40
C GLN A 119 -10.47 -5.87 -2.12
N TYR A 120 -10.01 -7.12 -2.05
CA TYR A 120 -8.61 -7.45 -1.79
C TYR A 120 -7.70 -7.15 -2.99
N PHE A 121 -8.09 -7.56 -4.18
CA PHE A 121 -7.26 -7.43 -5.39
C PHE A 121 -7.44 -6.11 -6.13
N SER A 122 -8.56 -5.41 -5.99
CA SER A 122 -8.85 -4.21 -6.77
C SER A 122 -7.93 -3.05 -6.39
N THR A 123 -7.39 -2.37 -7.40
CA THR A 123 -6.60 -1.15 -7.19
C THR A 123 -7.42 -0.06 -6.49
N GLN A 124 -8.70 0.13 -6.87
CA GLN A 124 -9.55 1.20 -6.33
C GLN A 124 -9.77 1.10 -4.83
N THR A 125 -9.78 -0.12 -4.30
CA THR A 125 -10.03 -0.38 -2.88
C THR A 125 -8.72 -0.52 -2.10
N HIS A 126 -7.68 -1.12 -2.70
CA HIS A 126 -6.44 -1.44 -1.98
C HIS A 126 -5.36 -0.35 -2.05
N VAL A 127 -5.62 0.77 -2.75
CA VAL A 127 -4.63 1.85 -2.95
C VAL A 127 -4.60 2.88 -1.82
N PHE A 128 -5.59 2.92 -0.92
CA PHE A 128 -5.68 3.97 0.11
C PHE A 128 -4.47 4.07 1.06
N PRO A 129 -3.71 3.00 1.40
CA PRO A 129 -2.53 3.10 2.25
C PRO A 129 -1.44 4.00 1.66
N PHE A 130 -1.31 4.03 0.33
CA PHE A 130 -0.33 4.87 -0.35
C PHE A 130 -0.63 6.37 -0.16
N PHE A 131 -1.91 6.76 -0.07
CA PHE A 131 -2.30 8.14 0.20
C PHE A 131 -2.00 8.55 1.64
N ILE A 132 -2.04 7.62 2.60
CA ILE A 132 -1.54 7.87 3.97
C ILE A 132 -0.03 8.17 3.94
N GLY A 133 0.73 7.40 3.16
CA GLY A 133 2.16 7.66 2.92
C GLY A 133 2.42 9.03 2.27
N ALA A 134 1.60 9.40 1.27
CA ALA A 134 1.69 10.71 0.63
C ALA A 134 1.37 11.87 1.61
N LEU A 135 0.37 11.70 2.48
CA LEU A 135 0.08 12.66 3.56
C LEU A 135 1.24 12.76 4.55
N LEU A 136 1.79 11.61 4.97
CA LEU A 136 2.95 11.58 5.86
C LEU A 136 4.13 12.34 5.24
N SER A 137 4.38 12.19 3.94
CA SER A 137 5.46 12.90 3.24
C SER A 137 5.28 14.43 3.23
N CYS A 138 4.03 14.91 3.22
CA CYS A 138 3.72 16.34 3.30
C CYS A 138 4.06 16.93 4.69
N VAL A 139 3.93 16.13 5.75
CA VAL A 139 4.23 16.51 7.13
C VAL A 139 5.71 16.34 7.44
N ALA A 140 6.23 15.13 7.20
CA ALA A 140 7.60 14.76 7.54
C ALA A 140 8.65 15.31 6.57
N GLY A 141 8.25 15.67 5.32
CA GLY A 141 9.15 16.05 4.24
C GLY A 141 9.96 14.84 3.70
N ILE A 142 10.65 14.99 2.58
CA ILE A 142 11.47 13.92 1.97
C ILE A 142 12.95 14.26 2.07
N ALA A 143 13.38 15.38 1.52
CA ALA A 143 14.79 15.82 1.47
C ALA A 143 15.13 16.80 2.61
N GLN A 144 14.15 17.60 3.03
CA GLN A 144 14.25 18.48 4.18
C GLN A 144 13.05 18.27 5.06
N THR A 145 13.25 18.32 6.38
CA THR A 145 12.17 18.19 7.35
C THR A 145 11.15 19.32 7.19
N GLY A 146 9.89 19.02 7.42
CA GLY A 146 8.85 20.02 7.45
C GLY A 146 8.81 20.74 8.80
N GLU A 147 8.41 22.02 8.81
CA GLU A 147 8.29 22.81 10.05
C GLU A 147 7.48 22.10 11.15
N LEU A 148 6.41 21.38 10.78
CA LEU A 148 5.61 20.60 11.72
C LEU A 148 6.37 19.41 12.31
N PHE A 149 7.19 18.76 11.49
CA PHE A 149 8.02 17.65 11.96
C PHE A 149 9.08 18.14 12.95
N ASP A 150 9.76 19.25 12.64
CA ASP A 150 10.78 19.85 13.52
C ASP A 150 10.18 20.31 14.85
N GLN A 151 8.97 20.89 14.84
CA GLN A 151 8.26 21.26 16.06
C GLN A 151 7.89 20.04 16.92
N LEU A 152 7.47 18.95 16.30
CA LEU A 152 7.14 17.70 17.01
C LEU A 152 8.39 17.02 17.55
N GLU A 153 9.48 17.05 16.80
CA GLU A 153 10.76 16.50 17.22
C GLU A 153 11.32 17.20 18.46
N GLN A 154 11.21 18.53 18.51
CA GLN A 154 11.63 19.31 19.70
C GLN A 154 10.75 19.04 20.93
N LYS A 155 9.48 18.75 20.75
CA LYS A 155 8.52 18.52 21.85
C LYS A 155 8.58 17.10 22.42
N LEU A 156 8.86 16.11 21.58
CA LEU A 156 8.86 14.71 21.98
C LEU A 156 10.25 14.32 22.54
N SER A 157 10.26 13.70 23.71
CA SER A 157 11.51 13.13 24.25
C SER A 157 11.93 11.88 23.44
N THR A 158 13.22 11.56 23.47
CA THR A 158 13.75 10.33 22.81
C THR A 158 13.05 9.07 23.33
N GLN A 159 12.75 9.01 24.63
CA GLN A 159 12.04 7.88 25.24
C GLN A 159 10.62 7.74 24.67
N LEU A 160 9.89 8.85 24.56
CA LEU A 160 8.52 8.83 24.01
C LEU A 160 8.53 8.45 22.51
N THR A 161 9.52 8.91 21.77
CA THR A 161 9.74 8.52 20.36
C THR A 161 9.99 7.00 20.23
N LEU A 162 10.82 6.43 21.11
CA LEU A 162 11.09 5.00 21.14
C LEU A 162 9.85 4.18 21.52
N VAL A 163 9.09 4.65 22.53
CA VAL A 163 7.82 4.00 22.91
C VAL A 163 6.83 4.03 21.74
N GLY A 164 6.69 5.14 21.02
CA GLY A 164 5.84 5.25 19.83
C GLY A 164 6.26 4.28 18.72
N LEU A 165 7.57 4.13 18.48
CA LEU A 165 8.09 3.18 17.50
C LEU A 165 7.78 1.74 17.91
N VAL A 166 8.07 1.34 19.15
CA VAL A 166 7.81 -0.02 19.65
C VAL A 166 6.31 -0.33 19.66
N ALA A 167 5.47 0.62 20.07
CA ALA A 167 4.03 0.47 20.06
C ALA A 167 3.48 0.27 18.63
N SER A 168 3.98 1.05 17.66
CA SER A 168 3.59 0.91 16.24
C SER A 168 3.97 -0.47 15.69
N CYS A 169 5.19 -0.95 15.99
CA CYS A 169 5.61 -2.30 15.63
C CYS A 169 4.74 -3.36 16.30
N GLY A 170 4.42 -3.19 17.59
CA GLY A 170 3.56 -4.11 18.34
C GLY A 170 2.15 -4.21 17.73
N VAL A 171 1.56 -3.08 17.33
CA VAL A 171 0.26 -3.06 16.62
C VAL A 171 0.34 -3.82 15.29
N LEU A 172 1.40 -3.62 14.49
CA LEU A 172 1.56 -4.34 13.23
C LEU A 172 1.69 -5.85 13.44
N VAL A 173 2.49 -6.28 14.42
CA VAL A 173 2.62 -7.70 14.78
C VAL A 173 1.29 -8.26 15.27
N PHE A 174 0.58 -7.54 16.14
CA PHE A 174 -0.73 -7.95 16.61
C PHE A 174 -1.71 -8.14 15.43
N LEU A 175 -1.83 -7.15 14.57
CA LEU A 175 -2.73 -7.24 13.41
C LEU A 175 -2.34 -8.37 12.46
N SER A 176 -1.04 -8.63 12.24
CA SER A 176 -0.60 -9.72 11.36
C SER A 176 -0.96 -11.11 11.87
N VAL A 177 -1.15 -11.26 13.19
CA VAL A 177 -1.54 -12.55 13.81
C VAL A 177 -3.06 -12.72 13.84
N PHE A 178 -3.82 -11.61 14.06
CA PHE A 178 -5.25 -11.69 14.33
C PHE A 178 -6.14 -11.32 13.12
N MET A 179 -5.58 -10.72 12.05
CA MET A 179 -6.36 -10.43 10.85
C MET A 179 -6.47 -11.68 9.95
N HIS A 180 -7.69 -12.01 9.54
CA HIS A 180 -7.96 -13.10 8.59
C HIS A 180 -8.59 -12.53 7.31
N PHE A 181 -8.31 -13.21 6.20
CA PHE A 181 -8.78 -12.78 4.87
C PHE A 181 -10.31 -12.71 4.78
N GLU A 182 -11.02 -13.65 5.44
CA GLU A 182 -12.48 -13.74 5.36
C GLU A 182 -13.22 -12.79 6.33
N ASP A 183 -12.49 -12.10 7.22
CA ASP A 183 -13.10 -11.25 8.23
C ASP A 183 -13.46 -9.88 7.68
N LEU A 184 -14.72 -9.48 7.81
CA LEU A 184 -15.19 -8.15 7.46
C LEU A 184 -14.39 -7.05 8.20
N PHE A 185 -13.98 -7.31 9.45
CA PHE A 185 -13.15 -6.40 10.23
C PHE A 185 -11.84 -6.05 9.51
N THR A 186 -11.22 -7.01 8.83
CA THR A 186 -9.97 -6.82 8.08
C THR A 186 -10.10 -5.70 7.05
N TYR A 187 -11.21 -5.64 6.32
CA TYR A 187 -11.45 -4.65 5.27
C TYR A 187 -12.01 -3.31 5.79
N THR A 188 -12.78 -3.35 6.88
CA THR A 188 -13.38 -2.12 7.42
C THR A 188 -12.40 -1.35 8.30
N PHE A 189 -11.62 -2.02 9.13
CA PHE A 189 -10.73 -1.38 10.10
C PHE A 189 -9.30 -1.92 10.07
N GLY A 190 -9.12 -3.22 9.80
CA GLY A 190 -7.82 -3.88 9.90
C GLY A 190 -6.76 -3.23 9.02
N PHE A 191 -7.01 -3.10 7.71
CA PHE A 191 -6.08 -2.44 6.78
C PHE A 191 -5.87 -0.96 7.10
N LEU A 192 -6.88 -0.25 7.62
CA LEU A 192 -6.74 1.13 8.05
C LEU A 192 -5.78 1.23 9.25
N PHE A 193 -5.99 0.42 10.28
CA PHE A 193 -5.11 0.43 11.45
C PHE A 193 -3.68 -0.02 11.12
N ALA A 194 -3.53 -1.03 10.25
CA ALA A 194 -2.22 -1.44 9.76
C ALA A 194 -1.50 -0.31 9.02
N SER A 195 -2.21 0.41 8.15
CA SER A 195 -1.65 1.54 7.39
C SER A 195 -1.26 2.71 8.29
N LEU A 196 -2.09 3.04 9.28
CA LEU A 196 -1.79 4.09 10.25
C LEU A 196 -0.62 3.70 11.17
N ALA A 197 -0.56 2.44 11.61
CA ALA A 197 0.56 1.94 12.41
C ALA A 197 1.87 1.94 11.62
N ALA A 198 1.83 1.54 10.33
CA ALA A 198 3.00 1.61 9.45
C ALA A 198 3.48 3.06 9.24
N ALA A 199 2.55 4.01 9.02
CA ALA A 199 2.87 5.43 8.91
C ALA A 199 3.47 5.98 10.21
N ALA A 200 2.92 5.61 11.37
CA ALA A 200 3.45 5.98 12.68
C ALA A 200 4.85 5.38 12.91
N MET A 201 5.07 4.12 12.55
CA MET A 201 6.37 3.47 12.64
C MET A 201 7.43 4.23 11.82
N ILE A 202 7.13 4.58 10.57
CA ILE A 202 8.03 5.35 9.70
C ILE A 202 8.30 6.74 10.30
N PHE A 203 7.27 7.41 10.81
CA PHE A 203 7.38 8.72 11.44
C PHE A 203 8.31 8.71 12.66
N PHE A 204 8.08 7.77 13.59
CA PHE A 204 8.91 7.65 14.81
C PHE A 204 10.32 7.14 14.51
N ALA A 205 10.49 6.22 13.56
CA ALA A 205 11.81 5.77 13.14
C ALA A 205 12.65 6.92 12.57
N ARG A 206 12.05 7.75 11.70
CA ARG A 206 12.71 8.94 11.16
C ARG A 206 13.06 9.95 12.24
N MET A 207 12.15 10.19 13.19
CA MET A 207 12.38 11.10 14.31
C MET A 207 13.50 10.61 15.21
N LEU A 208 13.55 9.31 15.49
CA LEU A 208 14.63 8.70 16.29
C LEU A 208 15.98 8.83 15.58
N HIS A 209 16.01 8.58 14.27
CA HIS A 209 17.23 8.73 13.46
C HIS A 209 17.79 10.16 13.53
N GLN A 210 16.97 11.19 13.37
CA GLN A 210 17.42 12.59 13.51
C GLN A 210 17.95 12.93 14.89
N LYS A 211 17.29 12.42 15.96
CA LYS A 211 17.76 12.63 17.34
C LYS A 211 19.10 11.96 17.63
N THR A 212 19.43 10.87 16.93
CA THR A 212 20.69 10.14 17.11
C THR A 212 21.81 10.70 16.24
N GLU A 213 21.53 11.28 15.09
CA GLU A 213 22.53 11.93 14.23
C GLU A 213 22.88 13.36 14.70
N GLY A 214 22.03 13.99 15.49
CA GLY A 214 22.26 15.32 16.07
C GLY A 214 23.09 15.33 17.35
N ILE A 215 23.59 14.14 17.80
CA ILE A 215 24.51 13.95 18.90
C ILE A 215 25.93 13.68 18.37
#